data_cb1e6381d95e50be67ab0c9522861564
#
_entry.id   cb1e6381d95e50be67ab0c9522861564
#
_cell.length_a   1.000
_cell.length_b   1.000
_cell.length_c   1.000
_cell.angle_alpha   90.00
_cell.angle_beta   90.00
_cell.angle_gamma   90.00
#
_symmetry.space_group_name_H-M   'P 1'
#
loop_
_entity.id
_entity.type
_entity.pdbx_description
1 polymer ?
#
loop_
_entity_poly.entity_id
_entity_poly.type
_entity_poly.pdbx_seq_one_letter_code
_entity_poly.pdbx_strand_id
1 'polypeptide(L)'
;GTQSLVSAQIAEKLDYYGAWLELSSSPNCGFITLYSLNKYFPHTLAIIADMLMNPTFPEKELGVVLEANRQQFLVNSERVEVIARKQFNRSLFGEAHPFGRFAIESDYGQITSEVLREFYRKYYHSGNCKVYVSGKVTPEIIRCIEERLGDAPWGEVKPVFPLELIEPHSTTQKHIFVEKADALQSSLKMGCFMVDRLHPDFLKARAMVTLFGGYFGSRLMSNIREDKGYTYGIG
;
A
#
# COMPACT_ATOMS: atom_id res chain seq x y z
N GLY A 1 12.16 -0.63 -15.61
CA GLY A 1 11.85 -0.23 -16.99
C GLY A 1 10.87 -1.17 -17.68
N THR A 2 10.54 -0.85 -18.91
CA THR A 2 9.72 -1.64 -19.83
C THR A 2 10.56 -2.17 -20.98
N GLN A 3 9.97 -2.92 -21.92
CA GLN A 3 10.65 -3.35 -23.14
C GLN A 3 11.03 -2.16 -24.04
N SER A 4 10.28 -1.05 -23.98
CA SER A 4 10.48 0.14 -24.83
C SER A 4 11.24 1.28 -24.14
N LEU A 5 11.18 1.38 -22.81
CA LEU A 5 11.70 2.50 -22.03
C LEU A 5 12.47 2.01 -20.81
N VAL A 6 13.65 2.58 -20.57
CA VAL A 6 14.33 2.41 -19.28
C VAL A 6 13.73 3.32 -18.20
N SER A 7 13.96 3.02 -16.94
CA SER A 7 13.35 3.73 -15.81
C SER A 7 13.59 5.25 -15.84
N ALA A 8 14.78 5.69 -16.22
CA ALA A 8 15.10 7.12 -16.36
C ALA A 8 14.25 7.81 -17.45
N GLN A 9 14.05 7.13 -18.60
CA GLN A 9 13.21 7.68 -19.68
C GLN A 9 11.72 7.74 -19.31
N ILE A 10 11.24 6.78 -18.49
CA ILE A 10 9.87 6.83 -17.96
C ILE A 10 9.70 8.08 -17.09
N ALA A 11 10.61 8.32 -16.15
CA ALA A 11 10.58 9.49 -15.30
C ALA A 11 10.65 10.79 -16.12
N GLU A 12 11.60 10.93 -17.03
CA GLU A 12 11.76 12.09 -17.90
C GLU A 12 10.50 12.39 -18.73
N LYS A 13 9.86 11.36 -19.30
CA LYS A 13 8.63 11.53 -20.08
C LYS A 13 7.46 11.97 -19.21
N LEU A 14 7.30 11.40 -18.02
CA LEU A 14 6.24 11.82 -17.09
C LEU A 14 6.45 13.28 -16.65
N ASP A 15 7.67 13.65 -16.31
CA ASP A 15 8.05 15.02 -15.94
C ASP A 15 7.80 15.99 -17.10
N TYR A 16 8.15 15.62 -18.33
CA TYR A 16 7.88 16.44 -19.52
C TYR A 16 6.39 16.78 -19.71
N TYR A 17 5.51 15.83 -19.37
CA TYR A 17 4.06 16.06 -19.42
C TYR A 17 3.49 16.67 -18.14
N GLY A 18 4.33 16.93 -17.13
CA GLY A 18 3.89 17.41 -15.82
C GLY A 18 2.96 16.41 -15.13
N ALA A 19 3.18 15.12 -15.36
CA ALA A 19 2.41 14.05 -14.78
C ALA A 19 3.06 13.53 -13.51
N TRP A 20 2.24 13.09 -12.56
CA TRP A 20 2.70 12.49 -11.31
C TRP A 20 2.26 11.03 -11.23
N LEU A 21 3.20 10.16 -10.90
CA LEU A 21 2.98 8.73 -10.71
C LEU A 21 3.21 8.35 -9.25
N GLU A 22 2.21 7.75 -8.64
CA GLU A 22 2.29 7.19 -7.30
C GLU A 22 2.12 5.68 -7.35
N LEU A 23 3.04 4.96 -6.73
CA LEU A 23 3.02 3.51 -6.60
C LEU A 23 2.88 3.15 -5.13
N SER A 24 1.89 2.35 -4.79
CA SER A 24 1.71 1.86 -3.43
C SER A 24 1.22 0.42 -3.43
N SER A 25 1.42 -0.26 -2.31
CA SER A 25 0.96 -1.63 -2.13
C SER A 25 0.40 -1.85 -0.72
N SER A 26 -0.57 -2.70 -0.64
CA SER A 26 -1.13 -3.24 0.59
C SER A 26 -1.01 -4.78 0.56
N PRO A 27 -1.31 -5.48 1.66
CA PRO A 27 -1.22 -6.95 1.68
C PRO A 27 -2.08 -7.66 0.62
N ASN A 28 -3.07 -6.99 0.05
CA ASN A 28 -4.02 -7.58 -0.90
C ASN A 28 -4.17 -6.80 -2.22
N CYS A 29 -3.56 -5.63 -2.37
CA CYS A 29 -3.68 -4.81 -3.58
C CYS A 29 -2.40 -4.05 -3.89
N GLY A 30 -2.05 -3.96 -5.17
CA GLY A 30 -1.12 -2.98 -5.70
C GLY A 30 -1.88 -1.82 -6.35
N PHE A 31 -1.41 -0.58 -6.16
CA PHE A 31 -2.03 0.61 -6.73
C PHE A 31 -1.03 1.37 -7.59
N ILE A 32 -1.49 1.78 -8.75
CA ILE A 32 -0.80 2.70 -9.64
C ILE A 32 -1.74 3.89 -9.83
N THR A 33 -1.33 5.05 -9.34
CA THR A 33 -2.13 6.28 -9.45
C THR A 33 -1.41 7.26 -10.35
N LEU A 34 -2.03 7.60 -11.47
CA LEU A 34 -1.54 8.59 -12.41
C LEU A 34 -2.32 9.89 -12.27
N TYR A 35 -1.62 10.98 -12.00
CA TYR A 35 -2.14 12.34 -12.09
C TYR A 35 -1.66 12.97 -13.38
N SER A 36 -2.58 13.38 -14.24
CA SER A 36 -2.25 13.94 -15.55
C SER A 36 -3.24 15.01 -15.98
N LEU A 37 -2.76 15.99 -16.74
CA LEU A 37 -3.63 16.92 -17.44
C LEU A 37 -4.36 16.20 -18.59
N ASN A 38 -5.65 16.49 -18.79
CA ASN A 38 -6.46 15.86 -19.84
C ASN A 38 -5.81 15.91 -21.23
N LYS A 39 -5.19 17.04 -21.59
CA LYS A 39 -4.53 17.21 -22.91
C LYS A 39 -3.36 16.27 -23.14
N TYR A 40 -2.70 15.78 -22.06
CA TYR A 40 -1.56 14.87 -22.11
C TYR A 40 -1.92 13.45 -21.70
N PHE A 41 -3.15 13.22 -21.26
CA PHE A 41 -3.59 11.93 -20.73
C PHE A 41 -3.33 10.75 -21.70
N PRO A 42 -3.57 10.85 -23.02
CA PRO A 42 -3.27 9.76 -23.93
C PRO A 42 -1.79 9.35 -23.95
N HIS A 43 -0.88 10.32 -23.80
CA HIS A 43 0.56 10.07 -23.78
C HIS A 43 1.01 9.45 -22.46
N THR A 44 0.53 9.99 -21.35
CA THR A 44 0.89 9.50 -20.01
C THR A 44 0.27 8.13 -19.72
N LEU A 45 -0.98 7.89 -20.14
CA LEU A 45 -1.62 6.58 -20.05
C LEU A 45 -0.89 5.53 -20.89
N ALA A 46 -0.36 5.89 -22.07
CA ALA A 46 0.44 4.96 -22.86
C ALA A 46 1.69 4.48 -22.15
N ILE A 47 2.36 5.34 -21.37
CA ILE A 47 3.50 4.97 -20.53
C ILE A 47 3.07 3.99 -19.44
N ILE A 48 1.95 4.26 -18.76
CA ILE A 48 1.42 3.38 -17.71
C ILE A 48 1.00 2.03 -18.28
N ALA A 49 0.34 2.01 -19.42
CA ALA A 49 -0.03 0.76 -20.10
C ALA A 49 1.20 -0.08 -20.45
N ASP A 50 2.28 0.54 -20.96
CA ASP A 50 3.54 -0.15 -21.23
C ASP A 50 4.20 -0.68 -19.95
N MET A 51 4.17 0.08 -18.85
CA MET A 51 4.66 -0.38 -17.55
C MET A 51 3.85 -1.57 -17.02
N LEU A 52 2.54 -1.60 -17.26
CA LEU A 52 1.66 -2.69 -16.83
C LEU A 52 1.82 -3.95 -17.69
N MET A 53 2.00 -3.79 -18.99
CA MET A 53 1.96 -4.91 -19.94
C MET A 53 3.35 -5.48 -20.27
N ASN A 54 4.39 -4.66 -20.23
CA ASN A 54 5.72 -5.00 -20.73
C ASN A 54 6.87 -4.72 -19.72
N PRO A 55 6.72 -5.02 -18.42
CA PRO A 55 7.79 -4.79 -17.45
C PRO A 55 8.98 -5.74 -17.70
N THR A 56 10.20 -5.27 -17.44
CA THR A 56 11.43 -6.06 -17.71
C THR A 56 12.13 -6.61 -16.48
N PHE A 57 11.95 -5.98 -15.33
CA PHE A 57 12.59 -6.35 -14.05
C PHE A 57 14.13 -6.55 -14.18
N PRO A 58 14.91 -5.53 -14.58
CA PRO A 58 16.36 -5.68 -14.77
C PRO A 58 17.05 -5.95 -13.42
N GLU A 59 17.95 -6.93 -13.37
CA GLU A 59 18.64 -7.35 -12.14
C GLU A 59 19.44 -6.23 -11.49
N LYS A 60 20.12 -5.41 -12.30
CA LYS A 60 20.91 -4.28 -11.79
C LYS A 60 20.03 -3.25 -11.06
N GLU A 61 18.90 -2.87 -11.66
CA GLU A 61 17.95 -1.93 -11.03
C GLU A 61 17.31 -2.56 -9.81
N LEU A 62 16.94 -3.84 -9.89
CA LEU A 62 16.38 -4.58 -8.76
C LEU A 62 17.34 -4.61 -7.58
N GLY A 63 18.62 -4.89 -7.79
CA GLY A 63 19.63 -4.89 -6.73
C GLY A 63 19.73 -3.55 -6.01
N VAL A 64 19.71 -2.44 -6.74
CA VAL A 64 19.71 -1.08 -6.14
C VAL A 64 18.45 -0.84 -5.29
N VAL A 65 17.28 -1.20 -5.82
CA VAL A 65 16.00 -1.02 -5.11
C VAL A 65 15.93 -1.89 -3.87
N LEU A 66 16.36 -3.15 -3.96
CA LEU A 66 16.35 -4.07 -2.81
C LEU A 66 17.29 -3.61 -1.71
N GLU A 67 18.50 -3.15 -2.05
CA GLU A 67 19.44 -2.66 -1.04
C GLU A 67 18.92 -1.38 -0.35
N ALA A 68 18.38 -0.42 -1.11
CA ALA A 68 17.77 0.77 -0.54
C ALA A 68 16.59 0.43 0.39
N ASN A 69 15.72 -0.49 -0.02
CA ASN A 69 14.59 -0.93 0.81
C ASN A 69 15.06 -1.72 2.05
N ARG A 70 16.09 -2.56 1.93
CA ARG A 70 16.67 -3.29 3.06
C ARG A 70 17.25 -2.32 4.10
N GLN A 71 17.99 -1.31 3.67
CA GLN A 71 18.52 -0.28 4.57
C GLN A 71 17.39 0.47 5.29
N GLN A 72 16.37 0.87 4.54
CA GLN A 72 15.19 1.52 5.13
C GLN A 72 14.45 0.60 6.11
N PHE A 73 14.34 -0.68 5.79
CA PHE A 73 13.76 -1.69 6.68
C PHE A 73 14.54 -1.81 7.99
N LEU A 74 15.88 -1.88 7.94
CA LEU A 74 16.71 -1.95 9.15
C LEU A 74 16.50 -0.73 10.05
N VAL A 75 16.57 0.47 9.49
CA VAL A 75 16.31 1.71 10.22
C VAL A 75 14.91 1.73 10.84
N ASN A 76 13.89 1.35 10.06
CA ASN A 76 12.51 1.34 10.55
C ASN A 76 12.27 0.25 11.60
N SER A 77 12.98 -0.87 11.55
CA SER A 77 12.82 -1.98 12.51
C SER A 77 13.26 -1.59 13.92
N GLU A 78 14.10 -0.57 14.05
CA GLU A 78 14.53 -0.02 15.34
C GLU A 78 13.54 0.94 15.98
N ARG A 79 12.54 1.40 15.26
CA ARG A 79 11.57 2.39 15.74
C ARG A 79 10.49 1.74 16.60
N VAL A 80 10.29 2.27 17.80
CA VAL A 80 9.33 1.71 18.78
C VAL A 80 7.89 1.67 18.24
N GLU A 81 7.48 2.67 17.44
CA GLU A 81 6.14 2.68 16.84
C GLU A 81 5.96 1.58 15.77
N VAL A 82 7.02 1.19 15.06
CA VAL A 82 7.00 0.09 14.10
C VAL A 82 6.91 -1.25 14.82
N ILE A 83 7.68 -1.43 15.89
CA ILE A 83 7.65 -2.62 16.74
C ILE A 83 6.24 -2.78 17.34
N ALA A 84 5.72 -1.74 17.97
CA ALA A 84 4.39 -1.75 18.57
C ALA A 84 3.29 -2.05 17.53
N ARG A 85 3.36 -1.47 16.32
CA ARG A 85 2.41 -1.73 15.24
C ARG A 85 2.47 -3.18 14.77
N LYS A 86 3.66 -3.73 14.55
CA LYS A 86 3.85 -5.13 14.16
C LYS A 86 3.25 -6.07 15.19
N GLN A 87 3.56 -5.85 16.47
CA GLN A 87 3.04 -6.67 17.55
C GLN A 87 1.52 -6.55 17.69
N PHE A 88 0.98 -5.33 17.61
CA PHE A 88 -0.46 -5.10 17.65
C PHE A 88 -1.19 -5.83 16.52
N ASN A 89 -0.70 -5.71 15.28
CA ASN A 89 -1.31 -6.38 14.15
C ASN A 89 -1.22 -7.91 14.26
N ARG A 90 -0.09 -8.46 14.69
CA ARG A 90 0.04 -9.91 14.97
C ARG A 90 -0.96 -10.39 16.00
N SER A 91 -1.12 -9.61 17.06
CA SER A 91 -2.05 -9.93 18.16
C SER A 91 -3.51 -9.87 17.71
N LEU A 92 -3.83 -8.98 16.77
CA LEU A 92 -5.19 -8.78 16.30
C LEU A 92 -5.57 -9.78 15.19
N PHE A 93 -4.66 -10.02 14.24
CA PHE A 93 -4.93 -10.81 13.03
C PHE A 93 -4.35 -12.23 13.07
N GLY A 94 -3.31 -12.47 13.89
CA GLY A 94 -2.51 -13.69 13.84
C GLY A 94 -1.43 -13.66 12.75
N GLU A 95 -0.38 -14.46 12.90
CA GLU A 95 0.78 -14.46 11.97
C GLU A 95 0.49 -15.03 10.59
N ALA A 96 -0.51 -15.91 10.46
CA ALA A 96 -0.91 -16.47 9.18
C ALA A 96 -1.70 -15.49 8.31
N HIS A 97 -2.34 -14.50 8.92
CA HIS A 97 -3.17 -13.52 8.23
C HIS A 97 -2.31 -12.45 7.52
N PRO A 98 -2.65 -12.01 6.27
CA PRO A 98 -1.87 -11.01 5.53
C PRO A 98 -1.59 -9.72 6.30
N PHE A 99 -2.52 -9.25 7.14
CA PHE A 99 -2.35 -8.06 7.96
C PHE A 99 -1.54 -8.29 9.25
N GLY A 100 -1.35 -9.53 9.68
CA GLY A 100 -0.51 -9.90 10.81
C GLY A 100 0.91 -10.32 10.42
N ARG A 101 1.14 -10.60 9.13
CA ARG A 101 2.43 -11.02 8.58
C ARG A 101 3.25 -9.79 8.16
N PHE A 102 4.53 -9.82 8.47
CA PHE A 102 5.47 -8.75 8.12
C PHE A 102 6.73 -9.35 7.52
N ALA A 103 7.34 -8.59 6.61
CA ALA A 103 8.64 -8.95 6.06
C ALA A 103 9.71 -9.00 7.16
N ILE A 104 10.66 -9.89 6.96
CA ILE A 104 11.89 -10.01 7.75
C ILE A 104 13.11 -9.73 6.86
N GLU A 105 14.26 -9.48 7.45
CA GLU A 105 15.45 -9.09 6.69
C GLU A 105 15.86 -10.14 5.65
N SER A 106 15.75 -11.42 5.99
CA SER A 106 16.11 -12.51 5.08
C SER A 106 15.25 -12.59 3.80
N ASP A 107 14.06 -12.01 3.81
CA ASP A 107 13.18 -12.00 2.63
C ASP A 107 13.79 -11.20 1.47
N TYR A 108 14.58 -10.15 1.77
CA TYR A 108 15.24 -9.33 0.76
C TYR A 108 16.24 -10.12 -0.09
N GLY A 109 16.88 -11.14 0.48
CA GLY A 109 17.80 -12.01 -0.23
C GLY A 109 17.12 -13.06 -1.14
N GLN A 110 15.81 -13.24 -0.99
CA GLN A 110 15.03 -14.21 -1.76
C GLN A 110 14.36 -13.60 -3.00
N ILE A 111 14.34 -12.26 -3.11
CA ILE A 111 13.70 -11.56 -4.21
C ILE A 111 14.65 -11.48 -5.40
N THR A 112 14.32 -12.21 -6.46
CA THR A 112 15.06 -12.21 -7.73
C THR A 112 14.17 -11.69 -8.86
N SER A 113 14.77 -11.33 -9.98
CA SER A 113 14.02 -10.94 -11.19
C SER A 113 13.06 -12.05 -11.65
N GLU A 114 13.41 -13.32 -11.46
CA GLU A 114 12.54 -14.43 -11.83
C GLU A 114 11.34 -14.53 -10.90
N VAL A 115 11.55 -14.44 -9.58
CA VAL A 115 10.45 -14.39 -8.59
C VAL A 115 9.49 -13.25 -8.89
N LEU A 116 10.01 -12.07 -9.28
CA LEU A 116 9.15 -10.94 -9.66
C LEU A 116 8.38 -11.20 -10.96
N ARG A 117 9.01 -11.85 -11.96
CA ARG A 117 8.31 -12.23 -13.19
C ARG A 117 7.21 -13.25 -12.95
N GLU A 118 7.46 -14.24 -12.09
CA GLU A 118 6.43 -15.23 -11.69
C GLU A 118 5.27 -14.57 -10.96
N PHE A 119 5.57 -13.69 -10.01
CA PHE A 119 4.55 -12.92 -9.28
C PHE A 119 3.74 -12.04 -10.25
N TYR A 120 4.42 -11.32 -11.15
CA TYR A 120 3.77 -10.51 -12.17
C TYR A 120 2.84 -11.35 -13.04
N ARG A 121 3.32 -12.44 -13.64
CA ARG A 121 2.51 -13.35 -14.48
C ARG A 121 1.26 -13.88 -13.77
N LYS A 122 1.38 -14.13 -12.47
CA LYS A 122 0.29 -14.68 -11.67
C LYS A 122 -0.79 -13.65 -11.32
N TYR A 123 -0.40 -12.41 -11.03
CA TYR A 123 -1.31 -11.46 -10.41
C TYR A 123 -1.60 -10.21 -11.26
N TYR A 124 -0.74 -9.88 -12.22
CA TYR A 124 -0.88 -8.68 -13.06
C TYR A 124 -1.44 -9.05 -14.43
N HIS A 125 -2.76 -9.00 -14.55
CA HIS A 125 -3.48 -9.26 -15.79
C HIS A 125 -4.84 -8.54 -15.80
N SER A 126 -5.43 -8.35 -16.98
CA SER A 126 -6.67 -7.60 -17.16
C SER A 126 -7.84 -8.11 -16.31
N GLY A 127 -7.95 -9.42 -16.08
CA GLY A 127 -8.99 -10.02 -15.23
C GLY A 127 -8.83 -9.74 -13.73
N ASN A 128 -7.69 -9.21 -13.29
CA ASN A 128 -7.41 -8.85 -11.89
C ASN A 128 -7.15 -7.33 -11.73
N CYS A 129 -7.52 -6.55 -12.71
CA CYS A 129 -7.32 -5.10 -12.72
C CYS A 129 -8.66 -4.36 -12.63
N LYS A 130 -8.68 -3.29 -11.82
CA LYS A 130 -9.81 -2.35 -11.78
C LYS A 130 -9.28 -0.95 -12.00
N VAL A 131 -9.89 -0.22 -12.93
CA VAL A 131 -9.52 1.15 -13.25
C VAL A 131 -10.56 2.11 -12.65
N TYR A 132 -10.09 3.05 -11.87
CA TYR A 132 -10.89 4.12 -11.28
C TYR A 132 -10.43 5.46 -11.85
N VAL A 133 -11.37 6.27 -12.30
CA VAL A 133 -11.09 7.58 -12.92
C VAL A 133 -11.82 8.66 -12.15
N SER A 134 -11.11 9.75 -11.86
CA SER A 134 -11.67 10.90 -11.15
C SER A 134 -11.18 12.20 -11.78
N GLY A 135 -12.01 13.24 -11.76
CA GLY A 135 -11.71 14.56 -12.31
C GLY A 135 -12.64 14.94 -13.45
N LYS A 136 -12.13 15.70 -14.45
CA LYS A 136 -12.92 16.02 -15.65
C LYS A 136 -12.86 14.84 -16.62
N VAL A 137 -13.73 13.86 -16.39
CA VAL A 137 -13.86 12.66 -17.24
C VAL A 137 -14.71 12.99 -18.46
N THR A 138 -14.09 12.95 -19.63
CA THR A 138 -14.76 13.18 -20.93
C THR A 138 -14.90 11.86 -21.69
N PRO A 139 -15.78 11.76 -22.72
CA PRO A 139 -15.89 10.56 -23.54
C PRO A 139 -14.55 10.15 -24.19
N GLU A 140 -13.70 11.12 -24.53
CA GLU A 140 -12.37 10.86 -25.10
C GLU A 140 -11.44 10.19 -24.10
N ILE A 141 -11.50 10.59 -22.82
CA ILE A 141 -10.73 9.96 -21.73
C ILE A 141 -11.17 8.52 -21.53
N ILE A 142 -12.49 8.27 -21.51
CA ILE A 142 -13.03 6.91 -21.38
C ILE A 142 -12.56 6.05 -22.54
N ARG A 143 -12.73 6.52 -23.78
CA ARG A 143 -12.28 5.80 -24.98
C ARG A 143 -10.78 5.49 -24.94
N CYS A 144 -9.96 6.44 -24.53
CA CYS A 144 -8.52 6.24 -24.41
C CYS A 144 -8.17 5.13 -23.41
N ILE A 145 -8.91 5.02 -22.31
CA ILE A 145 -8.72 3.95 -21.31
C ILE A 145 -9.17 2.61 -21.90
N GLU A 146 -10.32 2.55 -22.54
CA GLU A 146 -10.84 1.35 -23.18
C GLU A 146 -9.86 0.82 -24.24
N GLU A 147 -9.42 1.66 -25.16
CA GLU A 147 -8.44 1.31 -26.19
C GLU A 147 -7.10 0.80 -25.64
N ARG A 148 -6.65 1.32 -24.51
CA ARG A 148 -5.35 0.98 -23.94
C ARG A 148 -5.38 -0.18 -22.95
N LEU A 149 -6.44 -0.32 -22.18
CA LEU A 149 -6.51 -1.26 -21.07
C LEU A 149 -7.72 -2.21 -21.14
N GLY A 150 -8.74 -1.90 -21.95
CA GLY A 150 -10.03 -2.59 -21.98
C GLY A 150 -10.30 -3.45 -23.20
N ASP A 151 -9.89 -3.03 -24.40
CA ASP A 151 -10.32 -3.65 -25.67
C ASP A 151 -9.77 -5.07 -25.88
N ALA A 152 -8.61 -5.38 -25.31
CA ALA A 152 -8.03 -6.71 -25.39
C ALA A 152 -7.54 -7.20 -24.02
N PRO A 153 -7.72 -8.48 -23.72
CA PRO A 153 -7.10 -9.07 -22.53
C PRO A 153 -5.58 -8.91 -22.59
N TRP A 154 -4.97 -8.50 -21.48
CA TRP A 154 -3.52 -8.46 -21.32
C TRP A 154 -3.09 -9.32 -20.12
N GLY A 155 -1.87 -9.84 -20.18
CA GLY A 155 -1.35 -10.81 -19.23
C GLY A 155 -1.99 -12.20 -19.38
N GLU A 156 -1.57 -13.15 -18.59
CA GLU A 156 -2.17 -14.47 -18.54
C GLU A 156 -3.46 -14.41 -17.72
N VAL A 157 -4.60 -14.20 -18.37
CA VAL A 157 -5.90 -14.14 -17.68
C VAL A 157 -6.21 -15.50 -17.03
N LYS A 158 -6.03 -15.55 -15.73
CA LYS A 158 -6.38 -16.69 -14.89
C LYS A 158 -7.61 -16.34 -14.05
N PRO A 159 -8.42 -17.33 -13.63
CA PRO A 159 -9.46 -17.06 -12.67
C PRO A 159 -8.86 -16.36 -11.45
N VAL A 160 -9.38 -15.18 -11.11
CA VAL A 160 -9.06 -14.55 -9.84
C VAL A 160 -9.62 -15.48 -8.78
N PHE A 161 -8.74 -16.22 -8.11
CA PHE A 161 -9.18 -16.97 -6.94
C PHE A 161 -9.68 -15.93 -5.94
N PRO A 162 -10.93 -16.08 -5.44
CA PRO A 162 -11.35 -15.25 -4.33
C PRO A 162 -10.24 -15.37 -3.28
N LEU A 163 -9.76 -14.22 -2.76
CA LEU A 163 -8.90 -14.24 -1.58
C LEU A 163 -9.58 -15.21 -0.60
N GLU A 164 -8.91 -16.31 -0.29
CA GLU A 164 -9.37 -17.14 0.83
C GLU A 164 -9.44 -16.18 2.01
N LEU A 165 -10.65 -15.97 2.50
CA LEU A 165 -10.88 -15.15 3.68
C LEU A 165 -10.22 -15.87 4.84
N ILE A 166 -8.96 -15.55 5.07
CA ILE A 166 -8.25 -16.07 6.25
C ILE A 166 -8.88 -15.36 7.43
N GLU A 167 -9.58 -16.12 8.26
CA GLU A 167 -10.18 -15.58 9.47
C GLU A 167 -9.08 -15.10 10.42
N PRO A 168 -9.23 -13.90 11.01
CA PRO A 168 -8.26 -13.39 11.94
C PRO A 168 -8.28 -14.18 13.25
N HIS A 169 -7.11 -14.58 13.72
CA HIS A 169 -6.93 -15.25 15.00
C HIS A 169 -6.37 -14.29 16.06
N SER A 170 -7.26 -13.57 16.72
CA SER A 170 -6.88 -12.63 17.77
C SER A 170 -6.39 -13.37 19.01
N THR A 171 -5.32 -12.84 19.63
CA THR A 171 -4.88 -13.31 20.96
C THR A 171 -5.92 -13.00 22.04
N THR A 172 -6.01 -13.83 23.04
CA THR A 172 -6.80 -13.59 24.25
C THR A 172 -6.08 -12.67 25.26
N GLN A 173 -4.78 -12.48 25.10
CA GLN A 173 -3.98 -11.63 25.96
C GLN A 173 -4.30 -10.15 25.70
N LYS A 174 -4.81 -9.45 26.71
CA LYS A 174 -5.23 -8.04 26.61
C LYS A 174 -4.10 -7.03 26.71
N HIS A 175 -3.02 -7.38 27.41
CA HIS A 175 -1.86 -6.51 27.63
C HIS A 175 -0.61 -7.22 27.15
N ILE A 176 0.06 -6.66 26.16
CA ILE A 176 1.29 -7.18 25.60
C ILE A 176 2.34 -6.09 25.73
N PHE A 177 3.44 -6.41 26.36
CA PHE A 177 4.59 -5.53 26.52
C PHE A 177 5.76 -6.08 25.72
N VAL A 178 6.38 -5.23 24.92
CA VAL A 178 7.61 -5.54 24.19
C VAL A 178 8.68 -4.58 24.66
N GLU A 179 9.66 -5.12 25.36
CA GLU A 179 10.79 -4.35 25.84
C GLU A 179 11.76 -4.07 24.69
N LYS A 180 12.24 -2.83 24.63
CA LYS A 180 13.33 -2.42 23.75
C LYS A 180 14.36 -1.68 24.59
N ALA A 181 15.57 -2.27 24.69
CA ALA A 181 16.69 -1.65 25.37
C ALA A 181 16.99 -0.25 24.78
N ASP A 182 17.36 0.69 25.61
CA ASP A 182 17.76 2.06 25.25
C ASP A 182 16.69 2.90 24.53
N ALA A 183 15.43 2.48 24.59
CA ALA A 183 14.33 3.26 24.04
C ALA A 183 14.04 4.50 24.90
N LEU A 184 14.16 5.68 24.31
CA LEU A 184 13.84 6.96 24.99
C LEU A 184 12.33 7.23 25.10
N GLN A 185 11.52 6.53 24.30
CA GLN A 185 10.08 6.73 24.21
C GLN A 185 9.36 5.38 24.13
N SER A 186 8.13 5.37 24.62
CA SER A 186 7.23 4.21 24.46
C SER A 186 6.20 4.48 23.37
N SER A 187 5.81 3.43 22.64
CA SER A 187 4.68 3.47 21.72
C SER A 187 3.55 2.57 22.21
N LEU A 188 2.38 3.14 22.36
CA LEU A 188 1.18 2.42 22.77
C LEU A 188 0.25 2.23 21.56
N LYS A 189 -0.20 1.01 21.34
CA LYS A 189 -1.26 0.68 20.37
C LYS A 189 -2.41 -0.01 21.11
N MET A 190 -3.63 0.48 20.89
CA MET A 190 -4.84 -0.06 21.47
C MET A 190 -5.92 -0.14 20.40
N GLY A 191 -6.66 -1.22 20.34
CA GLY A 191 -7.76 -1.37 19.38
C GLY A 191 -8.41 -2.73 19.42
N CYS A 192 -9.50 -2.84 18.69
CA CYS A 192 -10.26 -4.06 18.49
C CYS A 192 -10.93 -4.03 17.12
N PHE A 193 -11.44 -5.16 16.65
CA PHE A 193 -12.32 -5.18 15.50
C PHE A 193 -13.60 -4.42 15.77
N MET A 194 -14.06 -3.70 14.77
CA MET A 194 -15.30 -2.96 14.76
C MET A 194 -16.18 -3.41 13.59
N VAL A 195 -17.32 -2.78 13.45
CA VAL A 195 -18.23 -2.98 12.32
C VAL A 195 -17.54 -2.63 10.99
N ASP A 196 -17.80 -3.40 9.96
CA ASP A 196 -17.30 -3.16 8.61
C ASP A 196 -18.05 -2.01 7.90
N ARG A 197 -17.58 -1.66 6.69
CA ARG A 197 -18.14 -0.53 5.92
C ARG A 197 -19.58 -0.73 5.45
N LEU A 198 -20.08 -1.95 5.40
CA LEU A 198 -21.44 -2.28 4.98
C LEU A 198 -22.43 -2.30 6.16
N HIS A 199 -21.92 -2.26 7.38
CA HIS A 199 -22.76 -2.27 8.58
C HIS A 199 -23.58 -0.97 8.70
N PRO A 200 -24.87 -1.02 9.08
CA PRO A 200 -25.73 0.15 9.21
C PRO A 200 -25.18 1.24 10.14
N ASP A 201 -24.46 0.86 11.17
CA ASP A 201 -23.88 1.80 12.15
C ASP A 201 -22.45 2.26 11.80
N PHE A 202 -21.90 1.91 10.63
CA PHE A 202 -20.55 2.28 10.25
C PHE A 202 -20.29 3.80 10.32
N LEU A 203 -21.22 4.61 9.80
CA LEU A 203 -21.07 6.08 9.84
C LEU A 203 -21.13 6.63 11.26
N LYS A 204 -21.96 6.06 12.13
CA LYS A 204 -22.03 6.45 13.56
C LYS A 204 -20.70 6.09 14.26
N ALA A 205 -20.20 4.88 14.01
CA ALA A 205 -18.91 4.44 14.55
C ALA A 205 -17.75 5.34 14.08
N ARG A 206 -17.73 5.72 12.80
CA ARG A 206 -16.74 6.68 12.28
C ARG A 206 -16.86 8.06 12.94
N ALA A 207 -18.06 8.59 13.10
CA ALA A 207 -18.26 9.86 13.79
C ALA A 207 -17.76 9.78 15.24
N MET A 208 -18.06 8.71 15.95
CA MET A 208 -17.58 8.49 17.32
C MET A 208 -16.05 8.46 17.38
N VAL A 209 -15.38 7.70 16.51
CA VAL A 209 -13.91 7.63 16.44
C VAL A 209 -13.30 8.99 16.14
N THR A 210 -13.92 9.77 15.23
CA THR A 210 -13.46 11.13 14.91
C THR A 210 -13.52 12.03 16.12
N LEU A 211 -14.64 12.05 16.84
CA LEU A 211 -14.80 12.86 18.07
C LEU A 211 -13.84 12.41 19.19
N PHE A 212 -13.55 11.12 19.26
CA PHE A 212 -12.67 10.55 20.28
C PHE A 212 -11.20 10.85 20.05
N GLY A 213 -10.68 10.65 18.82
CA GLY A 213 -9.25 10.78 18.51
C GLY A 213 -8.90 11.25 17.09
N GLY A 214 -9.89 11.56 16.24
CA GLY A 214 -9.68 11.74 14.81
C GLY A 214 -9.30 13.15 14.35
N TYR A 215 -9.19 14.14 15.25
CA TYR A 215 -8.78 15.51 14.90
C TYR A 215 -8.11 16.20 16.09
N PHE A 216 -7.52 17.36 15.86
CA PHE A 216 -6.70 18.07 16.86
C PHE A 216 -7.48 18.44 18.14
N GLY A 217 -8.72 18.87 18.05
CA GLY A 217 -9.60 19.17 19.20
C GLY A 217 -10.35 17.95 19.76
N SER A 218 -9.95 16.73 19.42
CA SER A 218 -10.59 15.51 19.92
C SER A 218 -10.33 15.27 21.41
N ARG A 219 -11.15 14.45 22.05
CA ARG A 219 -11.02 14.17 23.50
C ARG A 219 -9.67 13.61 23.90
N LEU A 220 -9.11 12.71 23.09
CA LEU A 220 -7.78 12.18 23.36
C LEU A 220 -6.70 13.24 23.25
N MET A 221 -6.75 14.08 22.21
CA MET A 221 -5.79 15.16 22.01
C MET A 221 -5.82 16.15 23.16
N SER A 222 -7.01 16.67 23.52
CA SER A 222 -7.14 17.60 24.63
C SER A 222 -6.66 17.00 25.95
N ASN A 223 -7.08 15.78 26.30
CA ASN A 223 -6.77 15.19 27.59
C ASN A 223 -5.30 14.71 27.71
N ILE A 224 -4.80 13.99 26.70
CA ILE A 224 -3.49 13.31 26.81
C ILE A 224 -2.35 14.22 26.37
N ARG A 225 -2.56 15.00 25.30
CA ARG A 225 -1.54 15.87 24.76
C ARG A 225 -1.52 17.24 25.46
N GLU A 226 -2.69 17.93 25.52
CA GLU A 226 -2.74 19.32 25.99
C GLU A 226 -2.74 19.39 27.53
N ASP A 227 -3.66 18.69 28.19
CA ASP A 227 -3.78 18.76 29.66
C ASP A 227 -2.64 18.07 30.37
N LYS A 228 -2.20 16.88 29.89
CA LYS A 228 -1.22 16.04 30.58
C LYS A 228 0.18 16.11 29.97
N GLY A 229 0.33 16.55 28.75
CA GLY A 229 1.62 16.67 28.07
C GLY A 229 2.38 15.35 27.86
N TYR A 230 1.69 14.22 27.82
CA TYR A 230 2.35 12.90 27.77
C TYR A 230 2.86 12.54 26.37
N THR A 231 2.35 13.16 25.31
CA THR A 231 2.71 12.86 23.93
C THR A 231 2.53 14.05 23.03
N TYR A 232 3.27 14.07 21.91
CA TYR A 232 3.05 15.06 20.83
C TYR A 232 1.90 14.69 19.89
N GLY A 233 1.47 13.43 19.87
CA GLY A 233 0.39 12.97 19.02
C GLY A 233 -0.30 11.73 19.55
N ILE A 234 -1.62 11.74 19.48
CA ILE A 234 -2.50 10.63 19.81
C ILE A 234 -3.70 10.66 18.86
N GLY A 235 -4.13 9.51 18.38
CA GLY A 235 -5.26 9.40 17.46
C GLY A 235 -5.71 7.96 17.29
#